data_7305f7a6953ce10c7bec1557b30afdac
#
_entry.id   7305f7a6953ce10c7bec1557b30afdac
#
_cell.length_a   1.000
_cell.length_b   1.000
_cell.length_c   1.000
_cell.angle_alpha   90.00
_cell.angle_beta   90.00
_cell.angle_gamma   90.00
#
_symmetry.space_group_name_H-M   'P 1'
#
loop_
_entity.id
_entity.type
_entity.pdbx_description
1 polymer ?
#
loop_
_entity_poly.entity_id
_entity_poly.type
_entity_poly.pdbx_seq_one_letter_code
_entity_poly.pdbx_strand_id
1 'polypeptide(L)'
;REGVRVAAARCSSSAFGARAVPWPVRSERPMSASYLKAAAARSAALPDDPLKAFASYFTECHVMSTEFAATGRGMAAQRAVAAGDLLLSIPLEHCWTAEAARLCPELAPLGDAVLDAISPENLIALHILIVRARGAAGDGDRCRALHAELLAATHVETLLNWSEQELEMLAGSKWALAPSWMRQDLEQEFDEWCHYAPLVEVFNAHRIDAAAFVWAHQVLMSRMISFALADGSTLHVVGPGVDMFNHSIDAPVGNEDVRLEPPASASVPDAERQLVVRASKAYAAGEQAFFSYSCASNGRLLLSGGFVIPGNPWDSVELALTLPLLESVTPLYAALAQALDGGLESGGAFAEFVPSEFLQPVPNESGPPTAVVLHVRLAYATIAEQLARVVPFFEAEMLARAAPEARDLSPDSLGQPANRRVAAQRLVACVLELRSTYAGSLEADEAALKALEAQGAPSSARRQQALQVLIGEKRILDTAVVPVDVCPLACMPA
;
A
#
# COMPACT_ATOMS: atom_id res chain seq x y z
N ARG A 1 13.76 17.39 -27.61
CA ARG A 1 14.51 17.11 -26.34
C ARG A 1 13.86 17.67 -25.08
N GLU A 2 12.74 18.40 -25.15
CA GLU A 2 12.04 19.02 -23.99
C GLU A 2 10.80 18.27 -23.52
N GLY A 3 10.30 17.30 -24.28
CA GLY A 3 9.03 16.60 -23.95
C GLY A 3 9.14 15.44 -22.96
N VAL A 4 10.33 14.93 -22.65
CA VAL A 4 10.50 13.69 -21.85
C VAL A 4 10.76 13.94 -20.35
N ARG A 5 11.00 15.18 -19.93
CA ARG A 5 11.36 15.50 -18.54
C ARG A 5 10.20 15.58 -17.54
N VAL A 6 8.94 15.55 -17.97
CA VAL A 6 7.79 15.81 -17.08
C VAL A 6 7.20 14.53 -16.46
N ALA A 7 7.38 13.37 -17.07
CA ALA A 7 6.75 12.12 -16.61
C ALA A 7 7.50 11.36 -15.49
N ALA A 8 8.80 11.62 -15.30
CA ALA A 8 9.66 10.79 -14.43
C ALA A 8 9.60 11.08 -12.91
N ALA A 9 8.85 12.06 -12.45
CA ALA A 9 9.00 12.58 -11.07
C ALA A 9 7.85 12.27 -10.11
N ARG A 10 6.86 11.44 -10.44
CA ARG A 10 5.64 11.35 -9.62
C ARG A 10 5.08 9.97 -9.27
N CYS A 11 5.77 8.90 -9.53
CA CYS A 11 5.30 7.58 -9.13
C CYS A 11 6.16 6.94 -8.02
N SER A 12 6.38 7.66 -6.93
CA SER A 12 6.65 7.03 -5.64
C SER A 12 5.33 6.94 -4.88
N SER A 13 5.09 5.87 -4.17
CA SER A 13 3.86 5.50 -3.44
C SER A 13 3.37 6.49 -2.36
N SER A 14 3.74 7.74 -2.43
CA SER A 14 3.55 8.81 -1.45
C SER A 14 2.53 9.89 -1.83
N ALA A 15 1.94 9.88 -3.01
CA ALA A 15 1.13 10.99 -3.50
C ALA A 15 -0.36 10.90 -3.10
N PHE A 16 -0.67 10.80 -1.82
CA PHE A 16 -2.01 11.09 -1.30
C PHE A 16 -2.05 12.42 -0.57
N GLY A 17 -1.72 13.49 -1.25
CA GLY A 17 -1.96 14.87 -0.81
C GLY A 17 -3.24 15.41 -1.45
N ALA A 18 -4.20 15.80 -0.62
CA ALA A 18 -5.47 16.37 -1.03
C ALA A 18 -5.29 17.51 -2.04
N ARG A 19 -5.79 17.33 -3.25
CA ARG A 19 -6.14 18.42 -4.18
C ARG A 19 -7.64 18.54 -4.25
N ALA A 20 -8.21 19.53 -3.59
CA ALA A 20 -9.53 20.01 -3.91
C ALA A 20 -9.42 20.94 -5.13
N VAL A 21 -9.59 20.41 -6.33
CA VAL A 21 -9.86 21.19 -7.55
C VAL A 21 -11.11 20.58 -8.18
N PRO A 22 -12.18 21.33 -8.41
CA PRO A 22 -13.34 20.81 -9.09
C PRO A 22 -13.05 20.70 -10.58
N TRP A 23 -12.89 19.47 -11.06
CA TRP A 23 -12.85 19.16 -12.49
C TRP A 23 -14.23 18.81 -13.01
N PRO A 24 -14.55 19.14 -14.27
CA PRO A 24 -15.85 18.83 -14.86
C PRO A 24 -16.00 17.31 -14.98
N VAL A 25 -17.09 16.80 -14.43
CA VAL A 25 -17.55 15.41 -14.55
C VAL A 25 -17.68 15.08 -16.04
N ARG A 26 -16.77 14.25 -16.56
CA ARG A 26 -16.96 13.59 -17.85
C ARG A 26 -17.68 12.27 -17.64
N SER A 27 -18.67 12.02 -18.48
CA SER A 27 -19.54 10.86 -18.48
C SER A 27 -18.81 9.53 -18.36
N GLU A 28 -19.26 8.73 -17.40
CA GLU A 28 -18.86 7.36 -17.11
C GLU A 28 -18.91 6.47 -18.37
N ARG A 29 -17.78 5.84 -18.69
CA ARG A 29 -17.80 4.61 -19.47
C ARG A 29 -17.61 3.45 -18.48
N PRO A 30 -18.62 2.60 -18.27
CA PRO A 30 -18.45 1.43 -17.41
C PRO A 30 -17.36 0.50 -17.98
N MET A 31 -16.53 -0.07 -17.10
CA MET A 31 -15.59 -1.14 -17.48
C MET A 31 -16.32 -2.16 -18.33
N SER A 32 -15.76 -2.52 -19.49
CA SER A 32 -16.45 -3.40 -20.42
C SER A 32 -16.72 -4.77 -19.75
N ALA A 33 -18.01 -5.09 -19.62
CA ALA A 33 -18.48 -6.37 -19.07
C ALA A 33 -17.86 -7.61 -19.76
N SER A 34 -17.24 -7.43 -20.93
CA SER A 34 -16.52 -8.44 -21.67
C SER A 34 -15.23 -8.90 -20.99
N TYR A 35 -14.52 -7.99 -20.28
CA TYR A 35 -13.26 -8.29 -19.60
C TYR A 35 -13.48 -9.17 -18.36
N LEU A 36 -14.46 -8.81 -17.53
CA LEU A 36 -14.84 -9.58 -16.34
C LEU A 36 -15.45 -10.93 -16.71
N LYS A 37 -16.23 -11.01 -17.80
CA LYS A 37 -16.77 -12.28 -18.30
C LYS A 37 -15.69 -13.23 -18.84
N ALA A 38 -14.67 -12.71 -19.51
CA ALA A 38 -13.56 -13.52 -20.00
C ALA A 38 -12.69 -14.06 -18.86
N ALA A 39 -12.50 -13.29 -17.78
CA ALA A 39 -11.80 -13.73 -16.58
C ALA A 39 -12.57 -14.83 -15.83
N ALA A 40 -13.88 -14.66 -15.65
CA ALA A 40 -14.76 -15.64 -14.98
C ALA A 40 -14.87 -16.95 -15.75
N ALA A 41 -14.90 -16.92 -17.09
CA ALA A 41 -14.98 -18.12 -17.93
C ALA A 41 -13.67 -18.95 -17.90
N ARG A 42 -12.51 -18.32 -17.65
CA ARG A 42 -11.20 -18.99 -17.53
C ARG A 42 -10.96 -19.55 -16.12
N SER A 43 -11.57 -19.00 -15.08
CA SER A 43 -11.49 -19.50 -13.70
C SER A 43 -12.01 -20.95 -13.54
N ALA A 44 -12.92 -21.38 -14.38
CA ALA A 44 -13.46 -22.73 -14.35
C ALA A 44 -12.49 -23.84 -14.83
N ALA A 45 -11.29 -23.48 -15.31
CA ALA A 45 -10.34 -24.41 -15.95
C ALA A 45 -9.01 -24.56 -15.17
N LEU A 46 -8.88 -23.97 -13.98
CA LEU A 46 -7.65 -24.16 -13.18
C LEU A 46 -7.62 -25.56 -12.58
N PRO A 47 -6.44 -26.22 -12.56
CA PRO A 47 -6.26 -27.49 -11.86
C PRO A 47 -6.55 -27.32 -10.35
N ASP A 48 -6.92 -28.42 -9.68
CA ASP A 48 -7.17 -28.44 -8.23
C ASP A 48 -5.99 -27.89 -7.42
N ASP A 49 -4.78 -28.11 -7.92
CA ASP A 49 -3.55 -27.55 -7.36
C ASP A 49 -2.76 -26.83 -8.48
N PRO A 50 -2.91 -25.51 -8.62
CA PRO A 50 -2.21 -24.74 -9.65
C PRO A 50 -0.68 -24.74 -9.49
N LEU A 51 -0.12 -25.01 -8.27
CA LEU A 51 1.32 -25.12 -8.09
C LEU A 51 1.96 -26.26 -8.87
N LYS A 52 1.22 -27.30 -9.19
CA LYS A 52 1.73 -28.41 -10.01
C LYS A 52 2.20 -27.93 -11.39
N ALA A 53 1.59 -26.91 -11.93
CA ALA A 53 2.01 -26.33 -13.20
C ALA A 53 3.38 -25.64 -13.11
N PHE A 54 3.79 -25.24 -11.91
CA PHE A 54 5.06 -24.55 -11.63
C PHE A 54 6.14 -25.47 -11.05
N ALA A 55 5.85 -26.75 -10.83
CA ALA A 55 6.75 -27.66 -10.11
C ALA A 55 8.18 -27.71 -10.67
N SER A 56 8.34 -27.58 -12.00
CA SER A 56 9.66 -27.60 -12.66
C SER A 56 10.43 -26.27 -12.54
N TYR A 57 9.81 -25.21 -12.05
CA TYR A 57 10.41 -23.89 -11.89
C TYR A 57 10.81 -23.59 -10.45
N PHE A 58 10.27 -24.35 -9.49
CA PHE A 58 10.70 -24.25 -8.10
C PHE A 58 12.01 -24.99 -7.89
N THR A 59 12.93 -24.40 -7.15
CA THR A 59 14.10 -25.12 -6.66
C THR A 59 13.69 -26.10 -5.58
N GLU A 60 12.81 -25.67 -4.67
CA GLU A 60 12.17 -26.52 -3.66
C GLU A 60 10.73 -26.07 -3.43
N CYS A 61 9.83 -27.04 -3.16
CA CYS A 61 8.44 -26.77 -2.82
C CYS A 61 7.92 -27.83 -1.85
N HIS A 62 7.58 -27.41 -0.62
CA HIS A 62 7.05 -28.22 0.47
C HIS A 62 5.63 -27.82 0.86
N VAL A 63 4.95 -27.07 -0.01
CA VAL A 63 3.58 -26.63 0.15
C VAL A 63 2.72 -27.05 -1.03
N MET A 64 1.42 -27.06 -0.83
CA MET A 64 0.42 -27.28 -1.87
C MET A 64 -0.68 -26.24 -1.76
N SER A 65 -1.28 -25.87 -2.87
CA SER A 65 -2.44 -24.99 -2.87
C SER A 65 -3.70 -25.77 -2.50
N THR A 66 -4.49 -25.23 -1.58
CA THR A 66 -5.78 -25.81 -1.19
C THR A 66 -6.76 -24.72 -0.74
N GLU A 67 -8.04 -25.08 -0.61
CA GLU A 67 -9.08 -24.19 -0.11
C GLU A 67 -9.23 -24.32 1.40
N PHE A 68 -9.30 -23.18 2.10
CA PHE A 68 -9.55 -23.08 3.53
C PHE A 68 -10.86 -22.34 3.78
N ALA A 69 -11.68 -22.83 4.69
CA ALA A 69 -13.00 -22.25 4.96
C ALA A 69 -12.97 -20.78 5.39
N ALA A 70 -11.90 -20.37 6.10
CA ALA A 70 -11.79 -19.00 6.64
C ALA A 70 -11.11 -18.02 5.67
N THR A 71 -10.19 -18.49 4.80
CA THR A 71 -9.30 -17.62 4.03
C THR A 71 -9.36 -17.87 2.53
N GLY A 72 -10.22 -18.77 2.09
CA GLY A 72 -10.23 -19.20 0.69
C GLY A 72 -8.99 -19.98 0.31
N ARG A 73 -8.53 -19.81 -0.93
CA ARG A 73 -7.32 -20.48 -1.41
C ARG A 73 -6.08 -20.00 -0.67
N GLY A 74 -5.23 -20.93 -0.26
CA GLY A 74 -3.99 -20.66 0.46
C GLY A 74 -3.01 -21.82 0.33
N MET A 75 -1.89 -21.74 1.02
CA MET A 75 -0.80 -22.70 0.96
C MET A 75 -0.79 -23.60 2.20
N ALA A 76 -0.92 -24.90 2.01
CA ALA A 76 -0.83 -25.90 3.07
C ALA A 76 0.55 -26.55 3.08
N ALA A 77 1.13 -26.80 4.27
CA ALA A 77 2.35 -27.58 4.41
C ALA A 77 2.10 -29.04 3.99
N GLN A 78 2.92 -29.58 3.09
CA GLN A 78 2.78 -30.99 2.64
C GLN A 78 3.20 -31.99 3.71
N ARG A 79 4.08 -31.58 4.64
CA ARG A 79 4.59 -32.36 5.78
C ARG A 79 4.70 -31.49 6.99
N ALA A 80 4.90 -32.05 8.16
CA ALA A 80 5.26 -31.27 9.33
C ALA A 80 6.60 -30.56 9.09
N VAL A 81 6.66 -29.28 9.44
CA VAL A 81 7.83 -28.40 9.31
C VAL A 81 8.06 -27.65 10.61
N ALA A 82 9.33 -27.35 10.93
CA ALA A 82 9.70 -26.50 12.05
C ALA A 82 9.75 -25.03 11.63
N ALA A 83 9.76 -24.11 12.60
CA ALA A 83 10.02 -22.71 12.33
C ALA A 83 11.40 -22.53 11.64
N GLY A 84 11.45 -21.72 10.59
CA GLY A 84 12.64 -21.48 9.77
C GLY A 84 12.87 -22.47 8.63
N ASP A 85 12.14 -23.63 8.62
CA ASP A 85 12.25 -24.57 7.52
C ASP A 85 11.79 -23.94 6.19
N LEU A 86 12.42 -24.36 5.10
CA LEU A 86 12.05 -23.91 3.76
C LEU A 86 10.68 -24.46 3.37
N LEU A 87 9.80 -23.57 2.90
CA LEU A 87 8.48 -23.89 2.39
C LEU A 87 8.45 -23.87 0.85
N LEU A 88 9.05 -22.85 0.26
CA LEU A 88 9.08 -22.66 -1.19
C LEU A 88 10.30 -21.83 -1.56
N SER A 89 10.94 -22.17 -2.68
CA SER A 89 12.03 -21.42 -3.28
C SER A 89 11.88 -21.40 -4.80
N ILE A 90 11.98 -20.21 -5.39
CA ILE A 90 11.89 -19.99 -6.83
C ILE A 90 13.02 -19.06 -7.29
N PRO A 91 13.77 -19.39 -8.38
CA PRO A 91 14.74 -18.50 -8.97
C PRO A 91 14.12 -17.16 -9.38
N LEU A 92 14.83 -16.05 -9.11
CA LEU A 92 14.34 -14.71 -9.39
C LEU A 92 14.11 -14.48 -10.89
N GLU A 93 14.84 -15.20 -11.75
CA GLU A 93 14.65 -15.19 -13.20
C GLU A 93 13.24 -15.60 -13.67
N HIS A 94 12.50 -16.36 -12.85
CA HIS A 94 11.12 -16.75 -13.10
C HIS A 94 10.09 -15.78 -12.50
N CYS A 95 10.53 -14.83 -11.70
CA CYS A 95 9.69 -13.83 -11.08
C CYS A 95 9.48 -12.60 -11.99
N TRP A 96 8.47 -11.81 -11.67
CA TRP A 96 8.23 -10.53 -12.32
C TRP A 96 9.03 -9.45 -11.59
N THR A 97 9.97 -8.83 -12.30
CA THR A 97 10.79 -7.71 -11.84
C THR A 97 10.90 -6.68 -12.97
N ALA A 98 11.31 -5.45 -12.63
CA ALA A 98 11.56 -4.43 -13.64
C ALA A 98 12.69 -4.84 -14.61
N GLU A 99 13.72 -5.53 -14.10
CA GLU A 99 14.83 -6.04 -14.90
C GLU A 99 14.34 -7.09 -15.91
N ALA A 100 13.47 -8.01 -15.47
CA ALA A 100 12.85 -8.98 -16.37
C ALA A 100 11.96 -8.31 -17.43
N ALA A 101 11.28 -7.22 -17.07
CA ALA A 101 10.47 -6.44 -18.00
C ALA A 101 11.33 -5.75 -19.08
N ARG A 102 12.51 -5.24 -18.72
CA ARG A 102 13.46 -4.63 -19.67
C ARG A 102 13.96 -5.62 -20.73
N LEU A 103 14.00 -6.89 -20.40
CA LEU A 103 14.39 -7.97 -21.33
C LEU A 103 13.21 -8.47 -22.18
N CYS A 104 11.98 -8.01 -21.94
CA CYS A 104 10.81 -8.37 -22.73
C CYS A 104 11.00 -7.92 -24.18
N PRO A 105 10.80 -8.82 -25.19
CA PRO A 105 11.02 -8.50 -26.60
C PRO A 105 10.22 -7.31 -27.12
N GLU A 106 9.09 -7.00 -26.54
CA GLU A 106 8.25 -5.86 -26.91
C GLU A 106 8.67 -4.55 -26.23
N LEU A 107 9.29 -4.63 -25.05
CA LEU A 107 9.73 -3.45 -24.29
C LEU A 107 11.19 -3.09 -24.59
N ALA A 108 12.06 -4.06 -24.77
CA ALA A 108 13.49 -3.83 -25.04
C ALA A 108 13.77 -2.88 -26.23
N PRO A 109 12.99 -2.91 -27.35
CA PRO A 109 13.19 -1.98 -28.46
C PRO A 109 12.89 -0.52 -28.15
N LEU A 110 12.19 -0.21 -27.04
CA LEU A 110 11.95 1.17 -26.61
C LEU A 110 13.23 1.90 -26.20
N GLY A 111 14.26 1.16 -25.81
CA GLY A 111 15.58 1.66 -25.41
C GLY A 111 15.62 2.17 -23.96
N ASP A 112 16.83 2.16 -23.38
CA ASP A 112 17.03 2.46 -21.95
C ASP A 112 16.48 3.83 -21.54
N ALA A 113 16.63 4.86 -22.37
CA ALA A 113 16.17 6.21 -22.06
C ALA A 113 14.64 6.31 -21.83
N VAL A 114 13.86 5.45 -22.49
CA VAL A 114 12.40 5.36 -22.28
C VAL A 114 12.10 4.48 -21.08
N LEU A 115 12.76 3.32 -20.99
CA LEU A 115 12.55 2.38 -19.90
C LEU A 115 12.94 2.97 -18.52
N ASP A 116 13.96 3.84 -18.49
CA ASP A 116 14.36 4.56 -17.27
C ASP A 116 13.35 5.65 -16.85
N ALA A 117 12.53 6.12 -17.77
CA ALA A 117 11.46 7.08 -17.47
C ALA A 117 10.17 6.40 -16.96
N ILE A 118 10.06 5.09 -17.07
CA ILE A 118 8.92 4.30 -16.59
C ILE A 118 9.26 3.74 -15.20
N SER A 119 8.35 3.88 -14.23
CA SER A 119 8.58 3.34 -12.89
C SER A 119 8.76 1.81 -12.91
N PRO A 120 9.50 1.24 -11.95
CA PRO A 120 9.66 -0.22 -11.85
C PRO A 120 8.32 -0.96 -11.80
N GLU A 121 7.35 -0.44 -11.07
CA GLU A 121 6.00 -1.01 -10.95
C GLU A 121 5.28 -1.02 -12.30
N ASN A 122 5.36 0.09 -13.02
CA ASN A 122 4.76 0.23 -14.34
C ASN A 122 5.39 -0.71 -15.37
N LEU A 123 6.71 -0.89 -15.32
CA LEU A 123 7.41 -1.89 -16.16
C LEU A 123 6.90 -3.30 -15.87
N ILE A 124 6.74 -3.67 -14.59
CA ILE A 124 6.20 -4.98 -14.20
C ILE A 124 4.75 -5.12 -14.68
N ALA A 125 3.91 -4.08 -14.49
CA ALA A 125 2.52 -4.08 -14.94
C ALA A 125 2.42 -4.31 -16.46
N LEU A 126 3.19 -3.58 -17.26
CA LEU A 126 3.23 -3.74 -18.72
C LEU A 126 3.70 -5.15 -19.11
N HIS A 127 4.74 -5.66 -18.45
CA HIS A 127 5.25 -7.01 -18.74
C HIS A 127 4.17 -8.08 -18.47
N ILE A 128 3.46 -8.00 -17.34
CA ILE A 128 2.34 -8.90 -17.03
C ILE A 128 1.28 -8.84 -18.14
N LEU A 129 0.90 -7.64 -18.60
CA LEU A 129 -0.12 -7.43 -19.63
C LEU A 129 0.30 -8.00 -20.98
N ILE A 130 1.55 -7.77 -21.40
CA ILE A 130 2.12 -8.28 -22.65
C ILE A 130 2.15 -9.81 -22.63
N VAL A 131 2.73 -10.41 -21.60
CA VAL A 131 2.84 -11.87 -21.49
C VAL A 131 1.44 -12.51 -21.42
N ARG A 132 0.51 -11.90 -20.69
CA ARG A 132 -0.88 -12.35 -20.64
C ARG A 132 -1.55 -12.31 -22.03
N ALA A 133 -1.32 -11.26 -22.81
CA ALA A 133 -1.88 -11.12 -24.15
C ALA A 133 -1.31 -12.17 -25.12
N ARG A 134 0.00 -12.50 -25.01
CA ARG A 134 0.65 -13.57 -25.78
C ARG A 134 0.09 -14.96 -25.43
N GLY A 135 -0.26 -15.19 -24.16
CA GLY A 135 -0.68 -16.47 -23.64
C GLY A 135 0.44 -17.51 -23.56
N ALA A 136 0.14 -18.69 -23.05
CA ALA A 136 1.11 -19.78 -22.81
C ALA A 136 1.72 -20.39 -24.07
N ALA A 137 1.22 -20.07 -25.26
CA ALA A 137 1.76 -20.54 -26.54
C ALA A 137 2.94 -19.69 -27.04
N GLY A 138 3.23 -18.55 -26.40
CA GLY A 138 4.36 -17.67 -26.73
C GLY A 138 5.68 -18.25 -26.25
N ASP A 139 6.72 -18.07 -27.06
CA ASP A 139 8.05 -18.66 -26.86
C ASP A 139 8.81 -17.99 -25.68
N GLY A 140 9.51 -18.77 -24.89
CA GLY A 140 10.63 -18.33 -24.03
C GLY A 140 10.32 -18.14 -22.54
N ASP A 141 9.11 -17.75 -22.11
CA ASP A 141 8.81 -17.51 -20.71
C ASP A 141 7.52 -18.22 -20.23
N ARG A 142 7.57 -19.54 -20.31
CA ARG A 142 6.43 -20.37 -19.97
C ARG A 142 6.00 -20.22 -18.50
N CYS A 143 6.94 -20.00 -17.57
CA CYS A 143 6.63 -19.81 -16.16
C CYS A 143 5.75 -18.56 -15.97
N ARG A 144 6.18 -17.40 -16.49
CA ARG A 144 5.40 -16.17 -16.41
C ARG A 144 4.09 -16.24 -17.18
N ALA A 145 4.07 -16.93 -18.33
CA ALA A 145 2.82 -17.12 -19.06
C ALA A 145 1.76 -17.89 -18.26
N LEU A 146 2.15 -19.00 -17.63
CA LEU A 146 1.29 -19.76 -16.72
C LEU A 146 0.86 -18.92 -15.52
N HIS A 147 1.78 -18.12 -14.97
CA HIS A 147 1.48 -17.25 -13.85
C HIS A 147 0.52 -16.13 -14.24
N ALA A 148 0.69 -15.50 -15.41
CA ALA A 148 -0.25 -14.50 -15.91
C ALA A 148 -1.68 -15.04 -16.06
N GLU A 149 -1.84 -16.30 -16.48
CA GLU A 149 -3.14 -16.98 -16.51
C GLU A 149 -3.69 -17.19 -15.10
N LEU A 150 -2.85 -17.60 -14.16
CA LEU A 150 -3.25 -17.79 -12.75
C LEU A 150 -3.65 -16.46 -12.10
N LEU A 151 -2.88 -15.38 -12.30
CA LEU A 151 -3.20 -14.05 -11.82
C LEU A 151 -4.57 -13.56 -12.32
N ALA A 152 -4.87 -13.82 -13.60
CA ALA A 152 -6.17 -13.48 -14.18
C ALA A 152 -7.33 -14.30 -13.59
N ALA A 153 -7.08 -15.56 -13.24
CA ALA A 153 -8.08 -16.46 -12.70
C ALA A 153 -8.29 -16.31 -11.17
N THR A 154 -7.29 -15.76 -10.46
CA THR A 154 -7.32 -15.53 -9.01
C THR A 154 -7.39 -14.05 -8.68
N HIS A 155 -8.14 -13.29 -9.47
CA HIS A 155 -8.33 -11.85 -9.25
C HIS A 155 -8.87 -11.56 -7.85
N VAL A 156 -8.23 -10.60 -7.16
CA VAL A 156 -8.66 -10.13 -5.85
C VAL A 156 -9.52 -8.88 -6.02
N GLU A 157 -10.74 -8.91 -5.48
CA GLU A 157 -11.59 -7.73 -5.43
C GLU A 157 -11.10 -6.77 -4.35
N THR A 158 -10.59 -5.63 -4.78
CA THR A 158 -10.08 -4.55 -3.90
C THR A 158 -11.05 -3.37 -3.90
N LEU A 159 -10.77 -2.32 -3.10
CA LEU A 159 -11.56 -1.09 -3.13
C LEU A 159 -11.61 -0.43 -4.52
N LEU A 160 -10.64 -0.69 -5.41
CA LEU A 160 -10.67 -0.19 -6.78
C LEU A 160 -11.83 -0.80 -7.62
N ASN A 161 -12.43 -1.90 -7.15
CA ASN A 161 -13.59 -2.52 -7.79
C ASN A 161 -14.93 -2.07 -7.20
N TRP A 162 -14.90 -1.29 -6.11
CA TRP A 162 -16.13 -0.80 -5.51
C TRP A 162 -16.71 0.36 -6.34
N SER A 163 -18.03 0.36 -6.48
CA SER A 163 -18.75 1.50 -7.04
C SER A 163 -18.70 2.70 -6.10
N GLU A 164 -18.95 3.91 -6.60
CA GLU A 164 -19.03 5.11 -5.76
C GLU A 164 -20.04 4.97 -4.62
N GLN A 165 -21.20 4.36 -4.90
CA GLN A 165 -22.21 4.09 -3.89
C GLN A 165 -21.71 3.13 -2.79
N GLU A 166 -20.85 2.17 -3.13
CA GLU A 166 -20.23 1.27 -2.14
C GLU A 166 -19.12 1.97 -1.37
N LEU A 167 -18.35 2.85 -2.01
CA LEU A 167 -17.34 3.68 -1.35
C LEU A 167 -17.97 4.68 -0.36
N GLU A 168 -19.20 5.14 -0.60
CA GLU A 168 -19.95 5.96 0.36
C GLU A 168 -20.17 5.25 1.71
N MET A 169 -20.13 3.92 1.76
CA MET A 169 -20.19 3.19 3.03
C MET A 169 -18.98 3.46 3.93
N LEU A 170 -17.88 4.00 3.38
CA LEU A 170 -16.67 4.41 4.08
C LEU A 170 -16.65 5.92 4.38
N ALA A 171 -17.79 6.62 4.27
CA ALA A 171 -17.86 8.07 4.46
C ALA A 171 -17.25 8.52 5.79
N GLY A 172 -16.39 9.55 5.74
CA GLY A 172 -15.59 10.05 6.83
C GLY A 172 -14.15 9.54 6.83
N SER A 173 -13.93 8.32 6.36
CA SER A 173 -12.59 7.77 6.15
C SER A 173 -11.99 8.25 4.82
N LYS A 174 -10.65 8.38 4.75
CA LYS A 174 -9.94 8.64 3.49
C LYS A 174 -10.20 7.55 2.43
N TRP A 175 -10.54 6.34 2.84
CA TRP A 175 -10.80 5.21 1.97
C TRP A 175 -12.09 5.34 1.15
N ALA A 176 -12.95 6.31 1.46
CA ALA A 176 -14.09 6.65 0.63
C ALA A 176 -13.67 7.32 -0.70
N LEU A 177 -12.54 8.03 -0.72
CA LEU A 177 -12.09 8.84 -1.86
C LEU A 177 -10.81 8.30 -2.51
N ALA A 178 -9.89 7.75 -1.72
CA ALA A 178 -8.59 7.29 -2.20
C ALA A 178 -8.64 6.31 -3.38
N PRO A 179 -9.57 5.34 -3.46
CA PRO A 179 -9.66 4.43 -4.60
C PRO A 179 -10.03 5.13 -5.91
N SER A 180 -10.92 6.12 -5.84
CA SER A 180 -11.35 6.87 -7.03
C SER A 180 -10.21 7.74 -7.56
N TRP A 181 -9.47 8.39 -6.68
CA TRP A 181 -8.28 9.17 -7.07
C TRP A 181 -7.19 8.28 -7.66
N MET A 182 -6.89 7.15 -7.01
CA MET A 182 -5.90 6.20 -7.52
C MET A 182 -6.26 5.68 -8.92
N ARG A 183 -7.55 5.36 -9.14
CA ARG A 183 -8.01 4.93 -10.46
C ARG A 183 -7.84 6.04 -11.49
N GLN A 184 -8.21 7.26 -11.15
CA GLN A 184 -8.06 8.43 -12.01
C GLN A 184 -6.60 8.70 -12.36
N ASP A 185 -5.69 8.62 -11.39
CA ASP A 185 -4.25 8.81 -11.61
C ASP A 185 -3.69 7.75 -12.57
N LEU A 186 -4.07 6.48 -12.40
CA LEU A 186 -3.66 5.39 -13.29
C LEU A 186 -4.23 5.55 -14.71
N GLU A 187 -5.49 5.96 -14.83
CA GLU A 187 -6.12 6.22 -16.14
C GLU A 187 -5.48 7.43 -16.84
N GLN A 188 -5.13 8.46 -16.10
CA GLN A 188 -4.42 9.63 -16.61
C GLN A 188 -3.02 9.27 -17.08
N GLU A 189 -2.25 8.49 -16.28
CA GLU A 189 -0.92 8.04 -16.66
C GLU A 189 -0.96 7.20 -17.93
N PHE A 190 -1.93 6.29 -18.05
CA PHE A 190 -2.11 5.51 -19.27
C PHE A 190 -2.45 6.39 -20.47
N ASP A 191 -3.30 7.41 -20.31
CA ASP A 191 -3.65 8.37 -21.37
C ASP A 191 -2.42 9.18 -21.82
N GLU A 192 -1.57 9.62 -20.90
CA GLU A 192 -0.29 10.27 -21.19
C GLU A 192 0.63 9.37 -22.06
N TRP A 193 0.68 8.08 -21.77
CA TRP A 193 1.46 7.12 -22.58
C TRP A 193 0.87 6.86 -23.97
N CYS A 194 -0.44 7.04 -24.13
CA CYS A 194 -1.09 6.98 -25.44
C CYS A 194 -0.67 8.10 -26.40
N HIS A 195 0.12 9.08 -25.93
CA HIS A 195 0.74 10.09 -26.77
C HIS A 195 2.18 9.73 -27.23
N TYR A 196 2.73 8.62 -26.74
CA TYR A 196 4.05 8.14 -27.14
C TYR A 196 3.94 6.97 -28.12
N ALA A 197 4.18 7.24 -29.42
CA ALA A 197 3.91 6.29 -30.50
C ALA A 197 4.50 4.87 -30.30
N PRO A 198 5.73 4.65 -29.81
CA PRO A 198 6.26 3.31 -29.58
C PRO A 198 5.48 2.51 -28.54
N LEU A 199 4.96 3.14 -27.48
CA LEU A 199 4.10 2.46 -26.51
C LEU A 199 2.71 2.17 -27.10
N VAL A 200 2.18 3.08 -27.91
CA VAL A 200 0.89 2.88 -28.60
C VAL A 200 0.95 1.65 -29.52
N GLU A 201 2.06 1.41 -30.19
CA GLU A 201 2.26 0.20 -31.01
C GLU A 201 2.18 -1.07 -30.14
N VAL A 202 2.81 -1.08 -28.95
CA VAL A 202 2.75 -2.19 -28.01
C VAL A 202 1.30 -2.36 -27.49
N PHE A 203 0.63 -1.27 -27.12
CA PHE A 203 -0.75 -1.33 -26.62
C PHE A 203 -1.71 -1.90 -27.65
N ASN A 204 -1.61 -1.46 -28.90
CA ASN A 204 -2.44 -1.95 -30.00
C ASN A 204 -2.16 -3.42 -30.30
N ALA A 205 -0.89 -3.83 -30.37
CA ALA A 205 -0.50 -5.20 -30.64
C ALA A 205 -1.03 -6.19 -29.60
N HIS A 206 -1.04 -5.78 -28.34
CA HIS A 206 -1.44 -6.62 -27.20
C HIS A 206 -2.82 -6.29 -26.62
N ARG A 207 -3.56 -5.35 -27.25
CA ARG A 207 -4.91 -4.93 -26.81
C ARG A 207 -4.93 -4.47 -25.35
N ILE A 208 -3.92 -3.70 -24.96
CA ILE A 208 -3.81 -3.11 -23.64
C ILE A 208 -4.60 -1.81 -23.63
N ASP A 209 -5.55 -1.71 -22.74
CA ASP A 209 -6.36 -0.52 -22.47
C ASP A 209 -6.18 -0.03 -21.03
N ALA A 210 -6.73 1.12 -20.69
CA ALA A 210 -6.66 1.69 -19.34
C ALA A 210 -7.22 0.72 -18.29
N ALA A 211 -8.29 -0.01 -18.59
CA ALA A 211 -8.87 -0.98 -17.65
C ALA A 211 -7.91 -2.15 -17.38
N ALA A 212 -7.22 -2.63 -18.42
CA ALA A 212 -6.18 -3.64 -18.26
C ALA A 212 -5.00 -3.12 -17.42
N PHE A 213 -4.61 -1.87 -17.61
CA PHE A 213 -3.56 -1.23 -16.84
C PHE A 213 -3.93 -1.08 -15.36
N VAL A 214 -5.13 -0.60 -15.04
CA VAL A 214 -5.68 -0.56 -13.68
C VAL A 214 -5.70 -1.95 -13.05
N TRP A 215 -6.14 -2.98 -13.80
CA TRP A 215 -6.12 -4.36 -13.32
C TRP A 215 -4.69 -4.86 -12.99
N ALA A 216 -3.71 -4.55 -13.81
CA ALA A 216 -2.33 -4.94 -13.52
C ALA A 216 -1.81 -4.29 -12.23
N HIS A 217 -2.16 -3.03 -11.98
CA HIS A 217 -1.84 -2.36 -10.71
C HIS A 217 -2.57 -2.98 -9.51
N GLN A 218 -3.81 -3.44 -9.66
CA GLN A 218 -4.48 -4.21 -8.60
C GLN A 218 -3.72 -5.51 -8.28
N VAL A 219 -3.22 -6.21 -9.30
CA VAL A 219 -2.35 -7.38 -9.11
C VAL A 219 -1.10 -7.01 -8.33
N LEU A 220 -0.41 -5.94 -8.71
CA LEU A 220 0.80 -5.50 -8.01
C LEU A 220 0.48 -5.12 -6.56
N MET A 221 -0.55 -4.33 -6.31
CA MET A 221 -0.94 -3.94 -4.95
C MET A 221 -1.22 -5.14 -4.03
N SER A 222 -1.77 -6.23 -4.58
CA SER A 222 -2.17 -7.40 -3.79
C SER A 222 -1.09 -8.47 -3.67
N ARG A 223 -0.05 -8.46 -4.52
CA ARG A 223 0.89 -9.59 -4.65
C ARG A 223 2.36 -9.20 -4.72
N MET A 224 2.69 -7.94 -4.94
CA MET A 224 4.06 -7.48 -5.06
C MET A 224 4.73 -7.38 -3.68
N ILE A 225 5.94 -7.89 -3.59
CA ILE A 225 6.81 -7.80 -2.42
C ILE A 225 7.96 -6.89 -2.75
N SER A 226 8.34 -6.03 -1.81
CA SER A 226 9.41 -5.04 -1.98
C SER A 226 10.55 -5.34 -1.02
N PHE A 227 11.78 -5.32 -1.54
CA PHE A 227 13.00 -5.56 -0.77
C PHE A 227 13.91 -4.34 -0.87
N ALA A 228 14.29 -3.77 0.27
CA ALA A 228 15.35 -2.78 0.31
C ALA A 228 16.70 -3.46 0.02
N LEU A 229 17.46 -2.94 -0.93
CA LEU A 229 18.77 -3.46 -1.29
C LEU A 229 19.87 -2.66 -0.60
N ALA A 230 21.08 -3.26 -0.53
CA ALA A 230 22.23 -2.66 0.16
C ALA A 230 22.72 -1.34 -0.45
N ASP A 231 22.39 -1.06 -1.71
CA ASP A 231 22.71 0.18 -2.41
C ASP A 231 21.66 1.29 -2.19
N GLY A 232 20.66 1.02 -1.38
CA GLY A 232 19.54 1.96 -1.08
C GLY A 232 18.42 1.92 -2.12
N SER A 233 18.51 1.10 -3.17
CA SER A 233 17.41 0.88 -4.12
C SER A 233 16.37 -0.10 -3.57
N THR A 234 15.21 -0.16 -4.21
CA THR A 234 14.15 -1.12 -3.88
C THR A 234 13.94 -2.09 -5.04
N LEU A 235 13.96 -3.38 -4.75
CA LEU A 235 13.58 -4.41 -5.70
C LEU A 235 12.12 -4.82 -5.46
N HIS A 236 11.29 -4.65 -6.50
CA HIS A 236 9.90 -5.09 -6.51
C HIS A 236 9.78 -6.42 -7.23
N VAL A 237 9.08 -7.38 -6.60
CA VAL A 237 8.97 -8.76 -7.10
C VAL A 237 7.54 -9.28 -6.97
N VAL A 238 7.01 -9.88 -8.02
CA VAL A 238 5.85 -10.79 -7.91
C VAL A 238 6.36 -12.20 -8.24
N GLY A 239 6.26 -13.11 -7.28
CA GLY A 239 6.84 -14.46 -7.38
C GLY A 239 5.77 -15.52 -7.54
N PRO A 240 5.79 -16.32 -8.65
CA PRO A 240 4.88 -17.45 -8.82
C PRO A 240 4.89 -18.38 -7.60
N GLY A 241 3.70 -18.65 -7.04
CA GLY A 241 3.53 -19.47 -5.86
C GLY A 241 3.79 -18.75 -4.52
N VAL A 242 4.75 -17.81 -4.46
CA VAL A 242 4.98 -17.00 -3.27
C VAL A 242 3.78 -16.07 -3.01
N ASP A 243 3.23 -15.51 -4.07
CA ASP A 243 2.06 -14.64 -4.07
C ASP A 243 0.73 -15.34 -3.69
N MET A 244 0.77 -16.66 -3.46
CA MET A 244 -0.40 -17.46 -3.06
C MET A 244 -0.48 -17.71 -1.54
N PHE A 245 0.53 -17.33 -0.78
CA PHE A 245 0.46 -17.39 0.68
C PHE A 245 -0.44 -16.27 1.21
N ASN A 246 -1.31 -16.60 2.15
CA ASN A 246 -2.17 -15.62 2.79
C ASN A 246 -1.45 -14.87 3.93
N HIS A 247 -2.01 -13.72 4.29
CA HIS A 247 -1.54 -12.88 5.39
C HIS A 247 -1.92 -13.44 6.76
N SER A 248 -1.03 -13.30 7.73
CA SER A 248 -1.32 -13.44 9.16
C SER A 248 -0.65 -12.35 9.97
N ILE A 249 -1.40 -11.78 10.91
CA ILE A 249 -0.86 -10.84 11.91
C ILE A 249 0.05 -11.51 12.93
N ASP A 250 -0.02 -12.84 13.05
CA ASP A 250 0.83 -13.63 13.94
C ASP A 250 2.18 -14.02 13.30
N ALA A 251 2.34 -13.75 12.00
CA ALA A 251 3.60 -13.97 11.31
C ALA A 251 4.58 -12.80 11.61
N PRO A 252 5.91 -13.05 11.64
CA PRO A 252 6.90 -12.01 11.87
C PRO A 252 6.78 -10.87 10.86
N VAL A 253 7.03 -9.65 11.34
CA VAL A 253 6.96 -8.44 10.54
C VAL A 253 8.31 -8.18 9.87
N GLY A 254 8.29 -7.60 8.68
CA GLY A 254 9.51 -7.13 8.01
C GLY A 254 10.12 -8.14 7.04
N ASN A 255 9.29 -8.97 6.39
CA ASN A 255 9.71 -9.96 5.39
C ASN A 255 10.73 -10.98 5.93
N GLU A 256 10.71 -11.26 7.25
CA GLU A 256 11.62 -12.26 7.82
C GLU A 256 11.33 -13.66 7.28
N ASP A 257 10.11 -13.93 6.87
CA ASP A 257 9.67 -15.20 6.31
C ASP A 257 9.83 -15.26 4.79
N VAL A 258 9.87 -14.11 4.11
CA VAL A 258 10.07 -14.00 2.67
C VAL A 258 11.35 -13.23 2.41
N ARG A 259 12.32 -13.87 1.75
CA ARG A 259 13.69 -13.36 1.61
C ARG A 259 14.22 -13.53 0.19
N LEU A 260 15.21 -12.71 -0.14
CA LEU A 260 16.11 -12.96 -1.26
C LEU A 260 17.33 -13.69 -0.71
N GLU A 261 17.50 -14.95 -1.09
CA GLU A 261 18.65 -15.76 -0.67
C GLU A 261 19.55 -16.06 -1.88
N PRO A 262 20.88 -16.15 -1.70
CA PRO A 262 21.74 -16.72 -2.71
C PRO A 262 21.38 -18.20 -2.92
N PRO A 263 21.64 -18.78 -4.12
CA PRO A 263 21.50 -20.21 -4.31
C PRO A 263 22.41 -20.98 -3.34
N ALA A 264 22.00 -22.19 -2.94
CA ALA A 264 22.74 -23.03 -1.98
C ALA A 264 24.19 -23.32 -2.41
N SER A 265 24.56 -23.11 -3.66
CA SER A 265 25.90 -23.20 -4.20
C SER A 265 26.55 -21.81 -4.23
N ALA A 266 27.51 -21.58 -3.31
CA ALA A 266 28.11 -20.28 -2.95
C ALA A 266 28.97 -19.58 -4.02
N SER A 267 28.91 -19.94 -5.30
CA SER A 267 29.79 -19.41 -6.36
C SER A 267 29.10 -18.63 -7.46
N VAL A 268 27.85 -18.19 -7.29
CA VAL A 268 27.02 -17.70 -8.37
C VAL A 268 26.67 -16.22 -8.23
N PRO A 269 26.69 -15.44 -9.36
CA PRO A 269 26.38 -14.01 -9.36
C PRO A 269 24.97 -13.67 -8.90
N ASP A 270 24.70 -12.39 -8.56
CA ASP A 270 23.40 -11.85 -8.14
C ASP A 270 22.21 -12.22 -9.04
N ALA A 271 22.45 -12.58 -10.29
CA ALA A 271 21.42 -13.04 -11.24
C ALA A 271 20.75 -14.36 -10.85
N GLU A 272 21.34 -15.14 -9.94
CA GLU A 272 20.77 -16.41 -9.49
C GLU A 272 20.15 -16.35 -8.08
N ARG A 273 19.84 -15.16 -7.59
CA ARG A 273 19.08 -15.04 -6.32
C ARG A 273 17.77 -15.77 -6.41
N GLN A 274 17.36 -16.31 -5.27
CA GLN A 274 16.09 -16.99 -5.12
C GLN A 274 15.16 -16.19 -4.21
N LEU A 275 13.89 -16.15 -4.59
CA LEU A 275 12.82 -15.72 -3.72
C LEU A 275 12.39 -16.92 -2.87
N VAL A 276 12.51 -16.80 -1.56
CA VAL A 276 12.38 -17.91 -0.61
C VAL A 276 11.30 -17.59 0.41
N VAL A 277 10.43 -18.56 0.69
CA VAL A 277 9.48 -18.52 1.82
C VAL A 277 9.89 -19.54 2.86
N ARG A 278 10.05 -19.09 4.10
CA ARG A 278 10.36 -19.94 5.26
C ARG A 278 9.17 -19.99 6.21
N ALA A 279 9.07 -21.06 6.95
CA ALA A 279 8.01 -21.26 7.95
C ALA A 279 8.20 -20.27 9.12
N SER A 280 7.22 -19.39 9.35
CA SER A 280 7.19 -18.43 10.46
C SER A 280 7.08 -19.11 11.83
N LYS A 281 6.46 -20.28 11.86
CA LYS A 281 6.29 -21.15 13.02
C LYS A 281 6.33 -22.61 12.59
N ALA A 282 6.22 -23.53 13.52
CA ALA A 282 5.99 -24.93 13.18
C ALA A 282 4.57 -25.11 12.60
N TYR A 283 4.45 -25.85 11.50
CA TYR A 283 3.19 -26.22 10.88
C TYR A 283 3.05 -27.74 10.82
N ALA A 284 1.86 -28.25 11.10
CA ALA A 284 1.52 -29.65 10.86
C ALA A 284 1.27 -29.91 9.37
N ALA A 285 1.34 -31.15 8.94
CA ALA A 285 0.92 -31.50 7.57
C ALA A 285 -0.54 -31.12 7.34
N GLY A 286 -0.82 -30.43 6.24
CA GLY A 286 -2.14 -29.90 5.88
C GLY A 286 -2.51 -28.57 6.57
N GLU A 287 -1.71 -28.09 7.52
CA GLU A 287 -1.92 -26.77 8.14
C GLU A 287 -1.57 -25.66 7.15
N GLN A 288 -2.38 -24.57 7.17
CA GLN A 288 -2.12 -23.40 6.34
C GLN A 288 -0.89 -22.65 6.80
N ALA A 289 0.02 -22.42 5.88
CA ALA A 289 1.19 -21.58 6.08
C ALA A 289 0.88 -20.14 5.62
N PHE A 290 1.40 -19.18 6.38
CA PHE A 290 1.20 -17.75 6.20
C PHE A 290 2.52 -17.00 6.20
N PHE A 291 2.52 -15.78 5.65
CA PHE A 291 3.51 -14.77 5.98
C PHE A 291 2.85 -13.42 6.25
N SER A 292 3.60 -12.47 6.81
CA SER A 292 3.09 -11.12 7.04
C SER A 292 3.25 -10.28 5.77
N TYR A 293 2.14 -9.73 5.26
CA TYR A 293 2.23 -8.77 4.15
C TYR A 293 2.81 -7.44 4.61
N SER A 294 2.38 -6.97 5.78
CA SER A 294 2.88 -5.78 6.48
C SER A 294 2.06 -5.53 7.76
N CYS A 295 2.50 -4.56 8.58
CA CYS A 295 1.70 -3.99 9.65
C CYS A 295 0.73 -2.95 9.09
N ALA A 296 -0.28 -3.38 8.35
CA ALA A 296 -1.21 -2.51 7.65
C ALA A 296 -2.55 -2.37 8.37
N SER A 297 -3.15 -1.17 8.27
CA SER A 297 -4.52 -0.93 8.74
C SER A 297 -5.54 -1.69 7.88
N ASN A 298 -6.73 -1.91 8.43
CA ASN A 298 -7.83 -2.55 7.70
C ASN A 298 -8.20 -1.82 6.42
N GLY A 299 -8.17 -0.48 6.42
CA GLY A 299 -8.39 0.26 5.19
C GLY A 299 -7.34 0.00 4.12
N ARG A 300 -6.06 -0.13 4.50
CA ARG A 300 -4.97 -0.49 3.58
C ARG A 300 -5.09 -1.92 3.08
N LEU A 301 -5.41 -2.87 3.98
CA LEU A 301 -5.63 -4.28 3.61
C LEU A 301 -6.83 -4.44 2.67
N LEU A 302 -7.90 -3.65 2.89
CA LEU A 302 -9.06 -3.65 2.01
C LEU A 302 -8.74 -3.05 0.63
N LEU A 303 -7.93 -1.98 0.60
CA LEU A 303 -7.49 -1.38 -0.66
C LEU A 303 -6.59 -2.33 -1.47
N SER A 304 -5.62 -2.96 -0.83
CA SER A 304 -4.61 -3.77 -1.53
C SER A 304 -4.99 -5.24 -1.68
N GLY A 305 -5.60 -5.83 -0.64
CA GLY A 305 -5.87 -7.27 -0.57
C GLY A 305 -7.35 -7.65 -0.60
N GLY A 306 -8.26 -6.68 -0.54
CA GLY A 306 -9.71 -6.94 -0.56
C GLY A 306 -10.26 -7.60 0.70
N PHE A 307 -9.54 -7.55 1.82
CA PHE A 307 -9.95 -8.15 3.09
C PHE A 307 -9.70 -7.23 4.28
N VAL A 308 -10.29 -7.56 5.41
CA VAL A 308 -10.11 -6.88 6.70
C VAL A 308 -9.90 -7.91 7.80
N ILE A 309 -9.27 -7.51 8.89
CA ILE A 309 -8.97 -8.36 10.05
C ILE A 309 -9.75 -7.81 11.25
N PRO A 310 -10.68 -8.60 11.83
CA PRO A 310 -11.38 -8.18 13.05
C PRO A 310 -10.38 -7.90 14.18
N GLY A 311 -10.50 -6.71 14.81
CA GLY A 311 -9.60 -6.32 15.90
C GLY A 311 -8.13 -6.18 15.47
N ASN A 312 -7.86 -5.76 14.25
CA ASN A 312 -6.52 -5.56 13.72
C ASN A 312 -5.69 -4.65 14.66
N PRO A 313 -4.59 -5.14 15.26
CA PRO A 313 -3.76 -4.34 16.17
C PRO A 313 -2.99 -3.22 15.44
N TRP A 314 -2.89 -3.32 14.11
CA TRP A 314 -2.20 -2.37 13.24
C TRP A 314 -3.14 -1.31 12.65
N ASP A 315 -4.41 -1.28 13.09
CA ASP A 315 -5.32 -0.24 12.60
C ASP A 315 -4.77 1.15 12.90
N SER A 316 -4.95 2.02 11.92
CA SER A 316 -4.47 3.39 11.96
C SER A 316 -5.38 4.31 11.18
N VAL A 317 -5.40 5.57 11.57
CA VAL A 317 -6.07 6.66 10.87
C VAL A 317 -5.04 7.74 10.53
N GLU A 318 -5.17 8.36 9.37
CA GLU A 318 -4.31 9.46 8.95
C GLU A 318 -4.94 10.78 9.31
N LEU A 319 -4.18 11.61 10.01
CA LEU A 319 -4.53 12.98 10.36
C LEU A 319 -3.68 13.92 9.51
N ALA A 320 -4.32 14.68 8.64
CA ALA A 320 -3.67 15.71 7.82
C ALA A 320 -3.77 17.06 8.52
N LEU A 321 -2.65 17.64 8.93
CA LEU A 321 -2.57 18.89 9.65
C LEU A 321 -2.00 19.98 8.74
N THR A 322 -2.79 20.99 8.44
CA THR A 322 -2.32 22.15 7.67
C THR A 322 -1.62 23.13 8.58
N LEU A 323 -0.32 23.34 8.34
CA LEU A 323 0.53 24.26 9.08
C LEU A 323 0.92 25.44 8.18
N PRO A 324 0.80 26.69 8.63
CA PRO A 324 1.17 27.84 7.83
C PRO A 324 2.69 27.92 7.64
N LEU A 325 3.14 28.24 6.43
CA LEU A 325 4.53 28.58 6.15
C LEU A 325 4.78 30.03 6.54
N LEU A 326 5.39 30.24 7.69
CA LEU A 326 5.88 31.52 8.15
C LEU A 326 7.40 31.52 8.06
N GLU A 327 8.01 32.60 7.59
CA GLU A 327 9.46 32.71 7.38
C GLU A 327 10.27 32.31 8.63
N SER A 328 9.76 32.66 9.81
CA SER A 328 10.38 32.37 11.11
C SER A 328 10.26 30.91 11.57
N VAL A 329 9.31 30.10 11.03
CA VAL A 329 9.01 28.75 11.54
C VAL A 329 9.36 27.65 10.56
N THR A 330 9.48 27.97 9.27
CA THR A 330 9.77 26.96 8.24
C THR A 330 11.06 26.16 8.52
N PRO A 331 12.20 26.78 8.94
CA PRO A 331 13.39 26.03 9.30
C PRO A 331 13.17 25.12 10.52
N LEU A 332 12.35 25.55 11.48
CA LEU A 332 12.02 24.77 12.67
C LEU A 332 11.15 23.56 12.34
N TYR A 333 10.19 23.70 11.41
CA TYR A 333 9.42 22.55 10.92
C TYR A 333 10.32 21.50 10.26
N ALA A 334 11.29 21.91 9.46
CA ALA A 334 12.24 21.00 8.84
C ALA A 334 13.08 20.26 9.90
N ALA A 335 13.57 20.98 10.93
CA ALA A 335 14.31 20.38 12.01
C ALA A 335 13.46 19.42 12.86
N LEU A 336 12.20 19.75 13.14
CA LEU A 336 11.27 18.88 13.85
C LEU A 336 10.95 17.62 13.03
N ALA A 337 10.74 17.76 11.71
CA ALA A 337 10.52 16.64 10.82
C ALA A 337 11.74 15.70 10.78
N GLN A 338 12.94 16.28 10.69
CA GLN A 338 14.19 15.51 10.71
C GLN A 338 14.43 14.79 12.05
N ALA A 339 14.01 15.40 13.18
CA ALA A 339 14.08 14.77 14.50
C ALA A 339 13.05 13.62 14.64
N LEU A 340 11.92 13.69 13.93
CA LEU A 340 10.99 12.57 13.84
C LEU A 340 11.60 11.36 13.11
N ASP A 341 12.44 11.62 12.10
CA ASP A 341 13.12 10.59 11.31
C ASP A 341 14.18 9.82 12.09
N GLY A 342 15.04 10.52 12.82
CA GLY A 342 16.15 9.92 13.58
C GLY A 342 15.74 8.94 14.70
N GLY A 343 14.44 8.88 15.05
CA GLY A 343 13.88 7.88 15.96
C GLY A 343 13.43 6.58 15.30
N LEU A 344 13.56 6.46 13.97
CA LEU A 344 13.00 5.39 13.15
C LEU A 344 14.03 4.36 12.66
N GLU A 345 15.31 4.51 13.01
CA GLU A 345 16.38 3.55 12.64
C GLU A 345 16.23 2.13 13.21
N SER A 346 15.27 1.91 14.10
CA SER A 346 14.95 0.55 14.57
C SER A 346 13.75 0.04 13.79
N GLY A 347 13.95 -0.75 12.73
CA GLY A 347 13.03 -1.54 11.90
C GLY A 347 11.67 -2.00 12.45
N GLY A 348 11.02 -1.16 13.24
CA GLY A 348 9.68 -1.37 13.77
C GLY A 348 8.62 -0.88 12.79
N ALA A 349 7.37 -1.19 13.09
CA ALA A 349 6.13 -0.92 12.37
C ALA A 349 5.90 0.51 11.82
N PHE A 350 6.88 1.38 11.94
CA PHE A 350 6.89 2.79 11.54
C PHE A 350 7.70 3.10 10.28
N ALA A 351 8.32 2.09 9.65
CA ALA A 351 9.16 2.27 8.44
C ALA A 351 8.41 2.82 7.20
N GLU A 352 7.11 3.05 7.30
CA GLU A 352 6.33 3.77 6.27
C GLU A 352 6.38 5.30 6.43
N PHE A 353 7.12 5.81 7.39
CA PHE A 353 7.27 7.23 7.60
C PHE A 353 8.54 7.73 6.87
N VAL A 354 8.40 8.28 5.67
CA VAL A 354 9.48 8.95 4.96
C VAL A 354 9.41 10.45 5.25
N PRO A 355 10.44 11.08 5.85
CA PRO A 355 10.41 12.46 6.33
C PRO A 355 10.13 13.51 5.27
N SER A 356 10.62 13.30 4.05
CA SER A 356 10.39 14.20 2.92
C SER A 356 8.92 14.27 2.47
N GLU A 357 8.10 13.29 2.90
CA GLU A 357 6.68 13.17 2.54
C GLU A 357 5.76 13.76 3.60
N PHE A 358 6.29 14.08 4.79
CA PHE A 358 5.51 14.61 5.90
C PHE A 358 5.08 16.06 5.74
N LEU A 359 5.92 16.88 5.14
CA LEU A 359 5.65 18.29 4.95
C LEU A 359 5.44 18.56 3.47
N GLN A 360 4.22 18.34 2.99
CA GLN A 360 3.88 18.63 1.60
C GLN A 360 3.46 20.09 1.46
N PRO A 361 4.08 20.89 0.56
CA PRO A 361 3.65 22.23 0.30
C PRO A 361 2.24 22.22 -0.29
N VAL A 362 1.35 23.04 0.26
CA VAL A 362 0.02 23.27 -0.31
C VAL A 362 0.19 24.12 -1.57
N PRO A 363 -0.20 23.62 -2.76
CA PRO A 363 -0.11 24.42 -3.99
C PRO A 363 -0.89 25.72 -3.86
N ASN A 364 -0.28 26.82 -4.29
CA ASN A 364 -0.93 28.12 -4.38
C ASN A 364 -0.93 28.55 -5.84
N GLU A 365 -2.11 28.71 -6.42
CA GLU A 365 -2.28 29.08 -7.84
C GLU A 365 -1.70 30.46 -8.17
N SER A 366 -1.55 31.33 -7.17
CA SER A 366 -1.16 32.74 -7.36
C SER A 366 0.24 33.07 -6.85
N GLY A 367 1.04 32.11 -6.38
CA GLY A 367 2.35 32.37 -5.81
C GLY A 367 3.00 31.19 -5.12
N PRO A 368 4.06 31.41 -4.33
CA PRO A 368 4.70 30.33 -3.58
C PRO A 368 3.74 29.71 -2.56
N PRO A 369 3.97 28.47 -2.13
CA PRO A 369 3.17 27.82 -1.10
C PRO A 369 3.12 28.66 0.18
N THR A 370 1.95 28.78 0.80
CA THR A 370 1.74 29.52 2.06
C THR A 370 1.50 28.60 3.25
N ALA A 371 1.37 27.30 3.01
CA ALA A 371 1.17 26.27 4.02
C ALA A 371 1.82 24.94 3.62
N VAL A 372 2.06 24.10 4.60
CA VAL A 372 2.43 22.69 4.43
C VAL A 372 1.40 21.81 5.10
N VAL A 373 1.20 20.62 4.58
CA VAL A 373 0.43 19.57 5.24
C VAL A 373 1.40 18.62 5.93
N LEU A 374 1.21 18.44 7.24
CA LEU A 374 1.86 17.41 8.03
C LEU A 374 0.91 16.22 8.11
N HIS A 375 1.30 15.11 7.48
CA HIS A 375 0.57 13.85 7.57
C HIS A 375 1.02 13.07 8.81
N VAL A 376 0.09 12.73 9.67
CA VAL A 376 0.35 11.98 10.90
C VAL A 376 -0.49 10.71 10.90
N ARG A 377 0.17 9.56 11.00
CA ARG A 377 -0.51 8.28 11.15
C ARG A 377 -0.74 7.99 12.63
N LEU A 378 -1.98 8.06 13.09
CA LEU A 378 -2.37 7.65 14.43
C LEU A 378 -2.64 6.14 14.43
N ALA A 379 -1.74 5.36 15.03
CA ALA A 379 -1.93 3.92 15.21
C ALA A 379 -2.36 3.61 16.65
N TYR A 380 -3.27 2.65 16.80
CA TYR A 380 -3.89 2.33 18.09
C TYR A 380 -2.87 2.10 19.21
N ALA A 381 -1.81 1.35 18.96
CA ALA A 381 -0.81 0.99 19.96
C ALA A 381 0.08 2.17 20.42
N THR A 382 0.16 3.26 19.66
CA THR A 382 1.15 4.35 19.84
C THR A 382 0.55 5.74 19.79
N ILE A 383 -0.78 5.87 19.94
CA ILE A 383 -1.50 7.15 19.81
C ILE A 383 -0.87 8.25 20.67
N ALA A 384 -0.62 7.99 21.96
CA ALA A 384 -0.09 8.99 22.88
C ALA A 384 1.31 9.47 22.48
N GLU A 385 2.17 8.56 22.04
CA GLU A 385 3.52 8.87 21.56
C GLU A 385 3.46 9.71 20.27
N GLN A 386 2.63 9.32 19.32
CA GLN A 386 2.47 10.04 18.05
C GLN A 386 1.92 11.45 18.26
N LEU A 387 0.91 11.62 19.11
CA LEU A 387 0.40 12.93 19.45
C LEU A 387 1.46 13.80 20.15
N ALA A 388 2.25 13.20 21.05
CA ALA A 388 3.34 13.91 21.72
C ALA A 388 4.41 14.44 20.74
N ARG A 389 4.73 13.69 19.68
CA ARG A 389 5.68 14.08 18.63
C ARG A 389 5.15 15.21 17.74
N VAL A 390 3.85 15.37 17.65
CA VAL A 390 3.19 16.40 16.81
C VAL A 390 2.99 17.72 17.54
N VAL A 391 2.84 17.69 18.85
CA VAL A 391 2.65 18.90 19.68
C VAL A 391 3.68 20.01 19.41
N PRO A 392 4.99 19.72 19.25
CA PRO A 392 6.00 20.75 18.94
C PRO A 392 5.71 21.56 17.68
N PHE A 393 5.08 21.01 16.65
CA PHE A 393 4.73 21.74 15.43
C PHE A 393 3.68 22.83 15.69
N PHE A 394 2.67 22.53 16.51
CA PHE A 394 1.68 23.51 16.94
C PHE A 394 2.26 24.55 17.89
N GLU A 395 3.19 24.15 18.76
CA GLU A 395 3.91 25.08 19.65
C GLU A 395 4.75 26.06 18.83
N ALA A 396 5.48 25.57 17.81
CA ALA A 396 6.26 26.38 16.90
C ALA A 396 5.40 27.39 16.13
N GLU A 397 4.24 26.94 15.61
CA GLU A 397 3.28 27.84 14.95
C GLU A 397 2.78 28.94 15.88
N MET A 398 2.44 28.60 17.12
CA MET A 398 1.96 29.56 18.09
C MET A 398 2.99 30.61 18.41
N LEU A 399 4.26 30.22 18.62
CA LEU A 399 5.37 31.13 18.90
C LEU A 399 5.64 32.07 17.71
N ALA A 400 5.60 31.55 16.48
CA ALA A 400 5.77 32.32 15.28
C ALA A 400 4.65 33.38 15.10
N ARG A 401 3.40 33.03 15.44
CA ARG A 401 2.29 33.99 15.41
C ARG A 401 2.35 35.04 16.50
N ALA A 402 2.86 34.66 17.69
CA ALA A 402 3.00 35.59 18.81
C ALA A 402 4.14 36.62 18.62
N ALA A 403 5.18 36.23 17.89
CA ALA A 403 6.36 37.07 17.62
C ALA A 403 6.75 36.97 16.14
N PRO A 404 6.01 37.59 15.21
CA PRO A 404 6.27 37.49 13.77
C PRO A 404 7.64 38.00 13.34
N GLU A 405 8.28 38.87 14.16
CA GLU A 405 9.59 39.43 13.90
C GLU A 405 10.75 38.62 14.49
N ALA A 406 10.45 37.61 15.30
CA ALA A 406 11.47 36.71 15.86
C ALA A 406 12.05 35.82 14.77
N ARG A 407 13.29 36.07 14.36
CA ARG A 407 13.95 35.34 13.26
C ARG A 407 14.63 34.04 13.68
N ASP A 408 14.70 33.74 15.00
CA ASP A 408 15.48 32.62 15.54
C ASP A 408 14.63 31.71 16.46
N LEU A 409 13.53 31.16 15.94
CA LEU A 409 12.86 30.04 16.61
C LEU A 409 13.72 28.79 16.45
N SER A 410 14.16 28.25 17.58
CA SER A 410 14.95 27.00 17.64
C SER A 410 14.20 25.93 18.42
N PRO A 411 14.59 24.65 18.31
CA PRO A 411 14.04 23.59 19.15
C PRO A 411 14.07 23.90 20.64
N ASP A 412 15.09 24.65 21.12
CA ASP A 412 15.23 25.07 22.52
C ASP A 412 14.17 26.09 22.95
N SER A 413 13.49 26.76 22.02
CA SER A 413 12.38 27.68 22.28
C SER A 413 11.08 26.93 22.62
N LEU A 414 11.02 25.63 22.37
CA LEU A 414 9.86 24.77 22.57
C LEU A 414 9.90 24.16 23.99
N GLY A 415 8.77 23.61 24.41
CA GLY A 415 8.69 22.81 25.63
C GLY A 415 8.18 23.55 26.85
N GLN A 416 7.75 24.80 26.70
CA GLN A 416 7.10 25.56 27.78
C GLN A 416 5.76 24.88 28.14
N PRO A 417 5.50 24.51 29.42
CA PRO A 417 4.30 23.73 29.79
C PRO A 417 3.00 24.41 29.37
N ALA A 418 2.91 25.75 29.46
CA ALA A 418 1.74 26.51 29.04
C ALA A 418 1.49 26.42 27.53
N ASN A 419 2.55 26.54 26.72
CA ASN A 419 2.47 26.47 25.26
C ASN A 419 2.14 25.05 24.82
N ARG A 420 2.80 24.05 25.40
CA ARG A 420 2.49 22.63 25.14
C ARG A 420 1.02 22.27 25.40
N ARG A 421 0.46 22.79 26.50
CA ARG A 421 -0.95 22.56 26.82
C ARG A 421 -1.87 23.13 25.74
N VAL A 422 -1.65 24.34 25.30
CA VAL A 422 -2.47 24.98 24.24
C VAL A 422 -2.27 24.27 22.90
N ALA A 423 -1.03 23.89 22.56
CA ALA A 423 -0.72 23.15 21.36
C ALA A 423 -1.42 21.77 21.35
N ALA A 424 -1.39 21.06 22.47
CA ALA A 424 -2.10 19.78 22.63
C ALA A 424 -3.63 19.96 22.51
N GLN A 425 -4.22 21.00 23.08
CA GLN A 425 -5.64 21.30 22.91
C GLN A 425 -6.02 21.56 21.45
N ARG A 426 -5.17 22.27 20.69
CA ARG A 426 -5.39 22.48 19.26
C ARG A 426 -5.30 21.18 18.47
N LEU A 427 -4.34 20.32 18.79
CA LEU A 427 -4.22 19.00 18.15
C LEU A 427 -5.46 18.14 18.42
N VAL A 428 -5.96 18.11 19.67
CA VAL A 428 -7.22 17.43 20.02
C VAL A 428 -8.40 18.03 19.23
N ALA A 429 -8.46 19.32 19.03
CA ALA A 429 -9.49 19.92 18.19
C ALA A 429 -9.45 19.42 16.73
N CYS A 430 -8.25 19.26 16.14
CA CYS A 430 -8.11 18.69 14.81
C CYS A 430 -8.56 17.21 14.77
N VAL A 431 -8.28 16.44 15.81
CA VAL A 431 -8.76 15.03 15.92
C VAL A 431 -10.28 15.00 16.01
N LEU A 432 -10.89 15.89 16.82
CA LEU A 432 -12.34 16.00 16.92
C LEU A 432 -13.00 16.45 15.62
N GLU A 433 -12.36 17.36 14.89
CA GLU A 433 -12.83 17.79 13.57
C GLU A 433 -12.82 16.59 12.60
N LEU A 434 -11.73 15.84 12.53
CA LEU A 434 -11.66 14.59 11.73
C LEU A 434 -12.73 13.60 12.19
N ARG A 435 -12.88 13.37 13.52
CA ARG A 435 -13.91 12.45 14.05
C ARG A 435 -15.33 12.88 13.67
N SER A 436 -15.58 14.16 13.55
CA SER A 436 -16.90 14.69 13.16
C SER A 436 -17.28 14.41 11.71
N THR A 437 -16.30 14.08 10.84
CA THR A 437 -16.57 13.68 9.44
C THR A 437 -17.18 12.29 9.34
N TYR A 438 -17.00 11.44 10.36
CA TYR A 438 -17.54 10.09 10.39
C TYR A 438 -19.02 10.11 10.81
N ALA A 439 -19.88 9.54 9.99
CA ALA A 439 -21.29 9.41 10.32
C ALA A 439 -21.51 8.43 11.48
N GLY A 440 -22.46 8.74 12.36
CA GLY A 440 -22.89 7.85 13.44
C GLY A 440 -21.89 7.65 14.57
N SER A 441 -22.32 6.96 15.61
CA SER A 441 -21.47 6.62 16.75
C SER A 441 -20.76 5.29 16.55
N LEU A 442 -19.71 5.04 17.33
CA LEU A 442 -18.99 3.77 17.37
C LEU A 442 -19.93 2.62 17.74
N GLU A 443 -20.77 2.82 18.76
CA GLU A 443 -21.72 1.80 19.26
C GLU A 443 -22.77 1.43 18.20
N ALA A 444 -23.20 2.41 17.39
CA ALA A 444 -24.15 2.16 16.30
C ALA A 444 -23.54 1.28 15.20
N ASP A 445 -22.27 1.53 14.84
CA ASP A 445 -21.56 0.71 13.85
C ASP A 445 -21.29 -0.71 14.37
N GLU A 446 -20.90 -0.85 15.65
CA GLU A 446 -20.69 -2.16 16.27
C GLU A 446 -21.99 -2.97 16.32
N ALA A 447 -23.11 -2.33 16.64
CA ALA A 447 -24.43 -2.97 16.63
C ALA A 447 -24.85 -3.38 15.21
N ALA A 448 -24.58 -2.52 14.20
CA ALA A 448 -24.87 -2.82 12.80
C ALA A 448 -24.01 -3.99 12.28
N LEU A 449 -22.73 -4.01 12.59
CA LEU A 449 -21.82 -5.11 12.22
C LEU A 449 -22.32 -6.43 12.80
N LYS A 450 -22.59 -6.46 14.11
CA LYS A 450 -23.12 -7.66 14.79
C LYS A 450 -24.43 -8.16 14.18
N ALA A 451 -25.32 -7.24 13.78
CA ALA A 451 -26.57 -7.60 13.13
C ALA A 451 -26.35 -8.22 11.74
N LEU A 452 -25.39 -7.71 10.96
CA LEU A 452 -25.05 -8.27 9.64
C LEU A 452 -24.36 -9.64 9.75
N GLU A 453 -23.49 -9.82 10.73
CA GLU A 453 -22.83 -11.11 11.00
C GLU A 453 -23.86 -12.18 11.39
N ALA A 454 -24.85 -11.82 12.21
CA ALA A 454 -25.93 -12.74 12.59
C ALA A 454 -26.83 -13.14 11.41
N GLN A 455 -26.95 -12.31 10.37
CA GLN A 455 -27.72 -12.62 9.17
C GLN A 455 -26.98 -13.57 8.23
N GLY A 456 -25.65 -13.58 8.23
CA GLY A 456 -24.80 -14.49 7.42
C GLY A 456 -24.96 -14.35 5.91
N ALA A 457 -25.50 -13.22 5.42
CA ALA A 457 -25.78 -13.04 3.99
C ALA A 457 -24.51 -12.63 3.23
N PRO A 458 -24.10 -13.36 2.18
CA PRO A 458 -22.93 -13.03 1.36
C PRO A 458 -23.00 -11.60 0.75
N SER A 459 -24.22 -11.12 0.44
CA SER A 459 -24.44 -9.79 -0.11
C SER A 459 -24.09 -8.65 0.86
N SER A 460 -23.88 -8.96 2.15
CA SER A 460 -23.48 -7.97 3.17
C SER A 460 -21.96 -7.86 3.37
N ALA A 461 -21.15 -8.66 2.68
CA ALA A 461 -19.71 -8.76 2.93
C ALA A 461 -18.98 -7.41 2.81
N ARG A 462 -19.21 -6.65 1.73
CA ARG A 462 -18.59 -5.31 1.55
C ARG A 462 -19.01 -4.33 2.64
N ARG A 463 -20.28 -4.38 3.06
CA ARG A 463 -20.76 -3.55 4.16
C ARG A 463 -20.15 -3.93 5.51
N GLN A 464 -19.95 -5.22 5.76
CA GLN A 464 -19.23 -5.69 6.96
C GLN A 464 -17.78 -5.22 6.95
N GLN A 465 -17.10 -5.31 5.80
CA GLN A 465 -15.73 -4.81 5.63
C GLN A 465 -15.65 -3.30 5.88
N ALA A 466 -16.56 -2.52 5.29
CA ALA A 466 -16.62 -1.07 5.52
C ALA A 466 -16.82 -0.73 7.00
N LEU A 467 -17.75 -1.39 7.68
CA LEU A 467 -17.98 -1.17 9.11
C LEU A 467 -16.75 -1.53 9.95
N GLN A 468 -16.03 -2.61 9.64
CA GLN A 468 -14.82 -2.99 10.36
C GLN A 468 -13.73 -1.93 10.23
N VAL A 469 -13.55 -1.33 9.03
CA VAL A 469 -12.63 -0.19 8.83
C VAL A 469 -13.07 0.99 9.69
N LEU A 470 -14.34 1.43 9.58
CA LEU A 470 -14.85 2.58 10.31
C LEU A 470 -14.78 2.41 11.84
N ILE A 471 -15.08 1.21 12.34
CA ILE A 471 -14.98 0.88 13.77
C ILE A 471 -13.54 1.02 14.26
N GLY A 472 -12.57 0.47 13.50
CA GLY A 472 -11.16 0.59 13.83
C GLY A 472 -10.70 2.05 13.92
N GLU A 473 -11.01 2.84 12.90
CA GLU A 473 -10.64 4.26 12.82
C GLU A 473 -11.34 5.10 13.91
N LYS A 474 -12.66 4.89 14.15
CA LYS A 474 -13.40 5.60 15.22
C LYS A 474 -12.83 5.29 16.60
N ARG A 475 -12.47 4.03 16.89
CA ARG A 475 -11.84 3.65 18.17
C ARG A 475 -10.54 4.42 18.41
N ILE A 476 -9.72 4.58 17.36
CA ILE A 476 -8.47 5.34 17.42
C ILE A 476 -8.77 6.81 17.73
N LEU A 477 -9.67 7.42 16.97
CA LEU A 477 -10.02 8.83 17.13
C LEU A 477 -10.65 9.11 18.51
N ASP A 478 -11.57 8.25 18.96
CA ASP A 478 -12.22 8.38 20.27
C ASP A 478 -11.20 8.20 21.42
N THR A 479 -10.17 7.34 21.24
CA THR A 479 -9.08 7.19 22.21
C THR A 479 -8.15 8.41 22.21
N ALA A 480 -7.89 9.02 21.05
CA ALA A 480 -7.05 10.20 20.92
C ALA A 480 -7.62 11.46 21.56
N VAL A 481 -8.94 11.47 21.82
CA VAL A 481 -9.68 12.59 22.44
C VAL A 481 -9.73 12.50 23.97
N VAL A 482 -9.23 11.43 24.59
CA VAL A 482 -9.18 11.31 26.07
C VAL A 482 -8.57 12.56 26.69
N PRO A 483 -9.19 13.16 27.73
CA PRO A 483 -8.90 14.52 28.18
C PRO A 483 -7.42 14.80 28.41
N VAL A 484 -6.96 15.93 27.92
CA VAL A 484 -5.59 16.45 28.09
C VAL A 484 -5.18 16.51 29.57
N ASP A 485 -6.16 16.55 30.50
CA ASP A 485 -5.95 16.54 31.95
C ASP A 485 -5.55 15.16 32.49
N VAL A 486 -5.77 14.08 31.71
CA VAL A 486 -5.42 12.68 32.06
C VAL A 486 -4.28 12.17 31.16
N CYS A 487 -3.95 12.89 30.11
CA CYS A 487 -2.91 12.47 29.16
C CYS A 487 -1.52 12.57 29.79
N PRO A 488 -0.67 11.50 29.70
CA PRO A 488 0.72 11.52 30.18
C PRO A 488 1.60 12.59 29.54
N LEU A 489 1.10 13.32 28.52
CA LEU A 489 1.77 14.47 27.90
C LEU A 489 2.20 15.55 28.91
N ALA A 490 1.55 15.63 30.09
CA ALA A 490 1.96 16.51 31.18
C ALA A 490 3.11 15.93 32.03
N CYS A 491 3.43 14.64 31.87
CA CYS A 491 4.38 13.90 32.72
C CYS A 491 5.61 13.39 31.95
N MET A 492 5.81 13.71 30.68
CA MET A 492 7.04 13.34 29.97
C MET A 492 8.18 14.25 30.39
N PRO A 493 9.36 13.69 30.79
CA PRO A 493 10.54 14.50 31.11
C PRO A 493 10.99 15.28 29.88
N ALA A 494 11.54 16.48 30.15
CA ALA A 494 12.06 17.42 29.16
C ALA A 494 13.15 16.83 28.29
#